data_5bed2d5ebcad98763e6431aa1ef94bf1
#
_entry.id   5bed2d5ebcad98763e6431aa1ef94bf1
#
_cell.length_a   1.000
_cell.length_b   1.000
_cell.length_c   1.000
_cell.angle_alpha   90.00
_cell.angle_beta   90.00
_cell.angle_gamma   90.00
#
_symmetry.space_group_name_H-M   'P 1'
#
loop_
_entity.id
_entity.type
_entity.pdbx_description
1 polymer ?
#
loop_
_entity_poly.entity_id
_entity_poly.type
_entity_poly.pdbx_seq_one_letter_code
_entity_poly.pdbx_strand_id
1 'polypeptide(L)'
;MVELDQFKAILNSYAKPLVEVRDSLDLANKEKRIEELERKMEEPDFWDNPERSQEMMKELKSLKDDKEIYENLESQRDDMETLIEMGYEEDDASVIPEIQEILDQFEADFENIRMKTLLSGEYDKKDAIIKLNAGAGGTESCDWAGMLYRMYTRWAEKKGFTLEVLDYLDLSLIHI
;
A
#
# COMPACT_ATOMS: atom_id res chain seq x y z
N MET A 1 -11.99 -26.95 15.50
CA MET A 1 -11.87 -26.26 16.82
C MET A 1 -10.48 -25.68 17.04
N VAL A 2 -9.38 -26.48 17.13
CA VAL A 2 -8.02 -25.91 17.37
C VAL A 2 -7.62 -24.90 16.29
N GLU A 3 -7.97 -25.13 15.04
CA GLU A 3 -7.66 -24.20 13.93
C GLU A 3 -8.48 -22.91 14.04
N LEU A 4 -9.75 -22.95 14.40
CA LEU A 4 -10.57 -21.75 14.66
C LEU A 4 -10.02 -20.93 15.84
N ASP A 5 -9.51 -21.58 16.90
CA ASP A 5 -8.84 -20.90 18.00
C ASP A 5 -7.57 -20.17 17.54
N GLN A 6 -6.82 -20.76 16.61
CA GLN A 6 -5.65 -20.13 16.02
C GLN A 6 -6.01 -18.90 15.20
N PHE A 7 -7.02 -18.98 14.33
CA PHE A 7 -7.51 -17.82 13.56
C PHE A 7 -7.99 -16.70 14.45
N LYS A 8 -8.75 -17.04 15.50
CA LYS A 8 -9.19 -16.04 16.48
C LYS A 8 -8.02 -15.37 17.21
N ALA A 9 -6.98 -16.12 17.55
CA ALA A 9 -5.78 -15.57 18.17
C ALA A 9 -5.01 -14.64 17.22
N ILE A 10 -4.86 -15.03 15.94
CA ILE A 10 -4.25 -14.21 14.91
C ILE A 10 -5.06 -12.92 14.74
N LEU A 11 -6.37 -13.02 14.54
CA LEU A 11 -7.24 -11.87 14.35
C LEU A 11 -7.17 -10.87 15.52
N ASN A 12 -7.17 -11.39 16.76
CA ASN A 12 -6.99 -10.56 17.94
C ASN A 12 -5.63 -9.86 17.99
N SER A 13 -4.58 -10.46 17.44
CA SER A 13 -3.26 -9.82 17.37
C SER A 13 -3.23 -8.58 16.49
N TYR A 14 -4.12 -8.48 15.50
CA TYR A 14 -4.26 -7.33 14.63
C TYR A 14 -5.10 -6.18 15.20
N ALA A 15 -5.82 -6.38 16.30
CA ALA A 15 -6.70 -5.36 16.87
C ALA A 15 -5.95 -4.04 17.17
N LYS A 16 -4.79 -4.13 17.85
CA LYS A 16 -3.97 -2.96 18.15
C LYS A 16 -3.28 -2.37 16.91
N PRO A 17 -2.61 -3.16 16.05
CA PRO A 17 -2.04 -2.67 14.80
C PRO A 17 -3.04 -1.95 13.87
N LEU A 18 -4.29 -2.42 13.77
CA LEU A 18 -5.33 -1.74 12.99
C LEU A 18 -5.66 -0.35 13.53
N VAL A 19 -5.74 -0.21 14.86
CA VAL A 19 -5.95 1.10 15.49
C VAL A 19 -4.77 2.04 15.19
N GLU A 20 -3.54 1.55 15.28
CA GLU A 20 -2.34 2.33 14.97
C GLU A 20 -2.32 2.80 13.51
N VAL A 21 -2.73 1.94 12.57
CA VAL A 21 -2.87 2.30 11.15
C VAL A 21 -3.95 3.35 10.96
N ARG A 22 -5.13 3.17 11.57
CA ARG A 22 -6.24 4.14 11.51
C ARG A 22 -5.81 5.53 11.99
N ASP A 23 -5.14 5.56 13.14
CA ASP A 23 -4.69 6.81 13.76
C ASP A 23 -3.57 7.47 12.92
N SER A 24 -2.67 6.66 12.33
CA SER A 24 -1.62 7.15 11.43
C SER A 24 -2.17 7.69 10.09
N LEU A 25 -3.27 7.12 9.60
CA LEU A 25 -3.97 7.60 8.41
C LEU A 25 -4.78 8.87 8.65
N ASP A 26 -5.06 9.20 9.92
CA ASP A 26 -5.90 10.35 10.30
C ASP A 26 -7.26 10.37 9.58
N LEU A 27 -7.93 9.20 9.57
CA LEU A 27 -9.16 8.99 8.80
C LEU A 27 -10.25 9.99 9.17
N ALA A 28 -10.36 10.38 10.45
CA ALA A 28 -11.37 11.34 10.89
C ALA A 28 -11.23 12.73 10.24
N ASN A 29 -10.00 13.20 10.01
CA ASN A 29 -9.76 14.45 9.30
C ASN A 29 -9.89 14.26 7.77
N LYS A 30 -9.49 13.10 7.26
CA LYS A 30 -9.70 12.76 5.85
C LYS A 30 -11.19 12.73 5.47
N GLU A 31 -12.05 12.17 6.32
CA GLU A 31 -13.50 12.18 6.10
C GLU A 31 -14.08 13.59 6.01
N LYS A 32 -13.73 14.45 6.95
CA LYS A 32 -14.13 15.86 6.90
C LYS A 32 -13.65 16.56 5.63
N ARG A 33 -12.41 16.24 5.21
CA ARG A 33 -11.85 16.81 4.00
C ARG A 33 -12.54 16.30 2.74
N ILE A 34 -12.92 15.04 2.70
CA ILE A 34 -13.75 14.44 1.62
C ILE A 34 -15.07 15.20 1.50
N GLU A 35 -15.80 15.38 2.62
CA GLU A 35 -17.07 16.11 2.64
C GLU A 35 -16.93 17.58 2.16
N GLU A 36 -15.84 18.24 2.59
CA GLU A 36 -15.54 19.61 2.13
C GLU A 36 -15.29 19.68 0.61
N LEU A 37 -14.51 18.73 0.08
CA LEU A 37 -14.20 18.68 -1.35
C LEU A 37 -15.44 18.33 -2.17
N GLU A 38 -16.25 17.37 -1.74
CA GLU A 38 -17.49 17.01 -2.39
C GLU A 38 -18.46 18.20 -2.45
N ARG A 39 -18.63 18.92 -1.34
CA ARG A 39 -19.45 20.12 -1.30
C ARG A 39 -18.94 21.21 -2.26
N LYS A 40 -17.60 21.39 -2.36
CA LYS A 40 -17.03 22.36 -3.30
C LYS A 40 -17.24 21.95 -4.76
N MET A 41 -17.29 20.65 -5.05
CA MET A 41 -17.57 20.16 -6.40
C MET A 41 -19.02 20.38 -6.85
N GLU A 42 -19.96 20.62 -5.91
CA GLU A 42 -21.35 20.97 -6.19
C GLU A 42 -21.53 22.46 -6.50
N GLU A 43 -20.51 23.31 -6.23
CA GLU A 43 -20.57 24.75 -6.51
C GLU A 43 -20.61 25.01 -8.02
N PRO A 44 -21.46 25.95 -8.52
CA PRO A 44 -21.63 26.17 -9.97
C PRO A 44 -20.36 26.64 -10.67
N ASP A 45 -19.46 27.32 -9.95
CA ASP A 45 -18.18 27.88 -10.44
C ASP A 45 -17.00 26.89 -10.32
N PHE A 46 -17.24 25.67 -9.86
CA PHE A 46 -16.20 24.66 -9.69
C PHE A 46 -15.42 24.42 -10.97
N TRP A 47 -16.09 24.39 -12.13
CA TRP A 47 -15.51 24.07 -13.43
C TRP A 47 -14.88 25.29 -14.15
N ASP A 48 -14.99 26.49 -13.60
CA ASP A 48 -14.46 27.71 -14.21
C ASP A 48 -12.92 27.72 -14.26
N ASN A 49 -12.28 26.97 -13.36
CA ASN A 49 -10.81 26.78 -13.33
C ASN A 49 -10.44 25.28 -13.44
N PRO A 50 -10.18 24.77 -14.66
CA PRO A 50 -9.92 23.35 -14.90
C PRO A 50 -8.71 22.80 -14.13
N GLU A 51 -7.64 23.57 -13.96
CA GLU A 51 -6.43 23.13 -13.24
C GLU A 51 -6.75 22.88 -11.76
N ARG A 52 -7.40 23.85 -11.10
CA ARG A 52 -7.82 23.73 -9.71
C ARG A 52 -8.80 22.59 -9.51
N SER A 53 -9.77 22.42 -10.41
CA SER A 53 -10.76 21.34 -10.33
C SER A 53 -10.07 19.99 -10.45
N GLN A 54 -9.09 19.85 -11.34
CA GLN A 54 -8.35 18.60 -11.52
C GLN A 54 -7.49 18.26 -10.29
N GLU A 55 -6.86 19.24 -9.66
CA GLU A 55 -6.11 19.05 -8.41
C GLU A 55 -7.03 18.59 -7.27
N MET A 56 -8.19 19.24 -7.10
CA MET A 56 -9.17 18.85 -6.08
C MET A 56 -9.74 17.45 -6.31
N MET A 57 -9.99 17.07 -7.57
CA MET A 57 -10.44 15.72 -7.92
C MET A 57 -9.38 14.66 -7.62
N LYS A 58 -8.09 14.96 -7.88
CA LYS A 58 -6.98 14.05 -7.54
C LYS A 58 -6.85 13.92 -6.01
N GLU A 59 -6.96 15.02 -5.27
CA GLU A 59 -6.94 15.00 -3.80
C GLU A 59 -8.10 14.14 -3.28
N LEU A 60 -9.32 14.39 -3.73
CA LEU A 60 -10.51 13.65 -3.33
C LEU A 60 -10.36 12.15 -3.60
N LYS A 61 -9.88 11.78 -4.80
CA LYS A 61 -9.65 10.39 -5.15
C LYS A 61 -8.65 9.74 -4.20
N SER A 62 -7.51 10.38 -3.95
CA SER A 62 -6.48 9.85 -3.04
C SER A 62 -7.01 9.65 -1.61
N LEU A 63 -7.83 10.57 -1.11
CA LEU A 63 -8.43 10.47 0.23
C LEU A 63 -9.45 9.33 0.30
N LYS A 64 -10.26 9.16 -0.75
CA LYS A 64 -11.23 8.05 -0.86
C LYS A 64 -10.53 6.70 -0.98
N ASP A 65 -9.49 6.61 -1.80
CA ASP A 65 -8.70 5.38 -1.96
C ASP A 65 -8.09 4.93 -0.61
N ASP A 66 -7.56 5.86 0.19
CA ASP A 66 -7.02 5.55 1.52
C ASP A 66 -8.10 5.08 2.51
N LYS A 67 -9.29 5.71 2.46
CA LYS A 67 -10.45 5.32 3.27
C LYS A 67 -10.95 3.93 2.89
N GLU A 68 -11.15 3.69 1.60
CA GLU A 68 -11.64 2.42 1.05
C GLU A 68 -10.74 1.23 1.42
N ILE A 69 -9.40 1.42 1.36
CA ILE A 69 -8.46 0.37 1.75
C ILE A 69 -8.64 0.01 3.23
N TYR A 70 -8.81 1.00 4.11
CA TYR A 70 -9.00 0.74 5.53
C TYR A 70 -10.36 0.09 5.82
N GLU A 71 -11.44 0.58 5.21
CA GLU A 71 -12.79 0.01 5.34
C GLU A 71 -12.81 -1.46 4.85
N ASN A 72 -12.08 -1.77 3.77
CA ASN A 72 -11.94 -3.14 3.30
C ASN A 72 -11.25 -4.05 4.32
N LEU A 73 -10.20 -3.56 5.00
CA LEU A 73 -9.55 -4.32 6.08
C LEU A 73 -10.50 -4.57 7.27
N GLU A 74 -11.32 -3.59 7.66
CA GLU A 74 -12.32 -3.79 8.71
C GLU A 74 -13.38 -4.80 8.27
N SER A 75 -13.86 -4.72 7.01
CA SER A 75 -14.82 -5.70 6.49
C SER A 75 -14.24 -7.12 6.47
N GLN A 76 -13.03 -7.30 5.97
CA GLN A 76 -12.36 -8.62 5.96
C GLN A 76 -12.20 -9.19 7.37
N ARG A 77 -11.88 -8.34 8.36
CA ARG A 77 -11.80 -8.75 9.76
C ARG A 77 -13.14 -9.21 10.28
N ASP A 78 -14.20 -8.43 10.05
CA ASP A 78 -15.55 -8.73 10.53
C ASP A 78 -16.11 -9.98 9.83
N ASP A 79 -15.81 -10.20 8.56
CA ASP A 79 -16.18 -11.41 7.82
C ASP A 79 -15.49 -12.65 8.42
N MET A 80 -14.19 -12.57 8.71
CA MET A 80 -13.47 -13.66 9.40
C MET A 80 -14.05 -13.94 10.80
N GLU A 81 -14.37 -12.89 11.58
CA GLU A 81 -14.95 -13.03 12.90
C GLU A 81 -16.30 -13.75 12.83
N THR A 82 -17.14 -13.37 11.87
CA THR A 82 -18.44 -14.01 11.60
C THR A 82 -18.29 -15.47 11.20
N LEU A 83 -17.36 -15.79 10.27
CA LEU A 83 -17.10 -17.18 9.86
C LEU A 83 -16.57 -18.04 11.01
N ILE A 84 -15.72 -17.49 11.87
CA ILE A 84 -15.21 -18.18 13.06
C ILE A 84 -16.37 -18.48 14.01
N GLU A 85 -17.28 -17.53 14.25
CA GLU A 85 -18.44 -17.74 15.12
C GLU A 85 -19.38 -18.81 14.55
N MET A 86 -19.69 -18.77 13.26
CA MET A 86 -20.48 -19.77 12.57
C MET A 86 -19.84 -21.18 12.68
N GLY A 87 -18.53 -21.26 12.48
CA GLY A 87 -17.78 -22.53 12.60
C GLY A 87 -17.85 -23.13 14.00
N TYR A 88 -17.92 -22.29 15.05
CA TYR A 88 -18.13 -22.75 16.43
C TYR A 88 -19.57 -23.18 16.69
N GLU A 89 -20.56 -22.44 16.21
CA GLU A 89 -21.98 -22.72 16.47
C GLU A 89 -22.44 -24.00 15.78
N GLU A 90 -22.00 -24.21 14.55
CA GLU A 90 -22.41 -25.36 13.73
C GLU A 90 -21.46 -26.57 13.84
N ASP A 91 -20.35 -26.45 14.58
CA ASP A 91 -19.25 -27.44 14.64
C ASP A 91 -18.75 -27.82 13.24
N ASP A 92 -18.71 -26.82 12.35
CA ASP A 92 -18.38 -27.00 10.93
C ASP A 92 -16.96 -26.52 10.60
N ALA A 93 -16.10 -27.47 10.24
CA ALA A 93 -14.74 -27.19 9.81
C ALA A 93 -14.64 -26.77 8.34
N SER A 94 -15.73 -26.80 7.57
CA SER A 94 -15.70 -26.47 6.14
C SER A 94 -15.46 -24.99 5.87
N VAL A 95 -15.63 -24.11 6.89
CA VAL A 95 -15.34 -22.67 6.81
C VAL A 95 -13.83 -22.36 6.87
N ILE A 96 -12.99 -23.31 7.31
CA ILE A 96 -11.54 -23.09 7.49
C ILE A 96 -10.82 -22.60 6.24
N PRO A 97 -11.02 -23.22 5.05
CA PRO A 97 -10.35 -22.76 3.83
C PRO A 97 -10.75 -21.33 3.44
N GLU A 98 -12.00 -20.96 3.65
CA GLU A 98 -12.50 -19.61 3.36
C GLU A 98 -11.88 -18.57 4.30
N ILE A 99 -11.82 -18.88 5.60
CA ILE A 99 -11.15 -18.02 6.59
C ILE A 99 -9.67 -17.83 6.23
N GLN A 100 -8.99 -18.90 5.79
CA GLN A 100 -7.58 -18.82 5.40
C GLN A 100 -7.38 -17.92 4.18
N GLU A 101 -8.25 -18.01 3.17
CA GLU A 101 -8.18 -17.17 1.97
C GLU A 101 -8.37 -15.68 2.31
N ILE A 102 -9.36 -15.37 3.16
CA ILE A 102 -9.59 -13.99 3.62
C ILE A 102 -8.40 -13.50 4.46
N LEU A 103 -7.83 -14.35 5.33
CA LEU A 103 -6.68 -14.00 6.14
C LEU A 103 -5.44 -13.68 5.30
N ASP A 104 -5.15 -14.50 4.29
CA ASP A 104 -4.01 -14.28 3.38
C ASP A 104 -4.15 -12.94 2.64
N GLN A 105 -5.36 -12.60 2.20
CA GLN A 105 -5.65 -11.32 1.56
C GLN A 105 -5.55 -10.16 2.55
N PHE A 106 -6.11 -10.32 3.75
CA PHE A 106 -6.05 -9.33 4.82
C PHE A 106 -4.60 -8.99 5.20
N GLU A 107 -3.74 -10.00 5.36
CA GLU A 107 -2.34 -9.78 5.70
C GLU A 107 -1.59 -9.02 4.59
N ALA A 108 -1.86 -9.32 3.33
CA ALA A 108 -1.28 -8.61 2.19
C ALA A 108 -1.74 -7.14 2.14
N ASP A 109 -3.04 -6.89 2.35
CA ASP A 109 -3.61 -5.55 2.35
C ASP A 109 -3.14 -4.73 3.56
N PHE A 110 -3.04 -5.38 4.73
CA PHE A 110 -2.53 -4.76 5.95
C PHE A 110 -1.06 -4.32 5.81
N GLU A 111 -0.20 -5.16 5.26
CA GLU A 111 1.19 -4.78 5.02
C GLU A 111 1.31 -3.66 3.98
N ASN A 112 0.47 -3.64 2.94
CA ASN A 112 0.43 -2.56 1.96
C ASN A 112 0.05 -1.21 2.59
N ILE A 113 -0.99 -1.18 3.43
CA ILE A 113 -1.42 0.07 4.08
C ILE A 113 -0.40 0.51 5.13
N ARG A 114 0.18 -0.43 5.88
CA ARG A 114 1.23 -0.15 6.84
C ARG A 114 2.45 0.48 6.19
N MET A 115 2.89 -0.03 5.04
CA MET A 115 3.98 0.60 4.29
C MET A 115 3.63 2.02 3.85
N LYS A 116 2.39 2.28 3.43
CA LYS A 116 1.93 3.64 3.07
C LYS A 116 1.95 4.58 4.28
N THR A 117 1.58 4.11 5.48
CA THR A 117 1.58 4.94 6.69
C THR A 117 2.99 5.29 7.18
N LEU A 118 3.98 4.43 6.90
CA LEU A 118 5.39 4.71 7.20
C LEU A 118 5.97 5.81 6.30
N LEU A 119 5.41 6.00 5.09
CA LEU A 119 5.83 6.99 4.11
C LEU A 119 4.92 8.24 4.18
N SER A 120 4.95 8.94 5.32
CA SER A 120 4.11 10.11 5.60
C SER A 120 4.85 11.46 5.58
N GLY A 121 6.16 11.46 5.27
CA GLY A 121 6.98 12.66 5.19
C GLY A 121 6.63 13.55 3.99
N GLU A 122 6.97 14.83 4.07
CA GLU A 122 6.72 15.83 3.02
C GLU A 122 7.30 15.42 1.65
N TYR A 123 8.41 14.69 1.65
CA TYR A 123 9.13 14.27 0.43
C TYR A 123 8.76 12.87 -0.05
N ASP A 124 8.06 12.06 0.75
CA ASP A 124 7.78 10.65 0.44
C ASP A 124 6.82 10.46 -0.74
N LYS A 125 6.09 11.51 -1.10
CA LYS A 125 5.19 11.53 -2.28
C LYS A 125 5.86 12.08 -3.54
N LYS A 126 7.14 12.48 -3.47
CA LYS A 126 7.90 13.07 -4.59
C LYS A 126 8.66 11.99 -5.33
N ASP A 127 9.13 12.34 -6.53
CA ASP A 127 9.99 11.48 -7.33
C ASP A 127 11.29 11.18 -6.60
N ALA A 128 11.79 9.94 -6.76
CA ALA A 128 13.02 9.47 -6.13
C ALA A 128 14.15 9.33 -7.14
N ILE A 129 15.35 9.71 -6.76
CA ILE A 129 16.56 9.46 -7.53
C ILE A 129 17.33 8.31 -6.89
N ILE A 130 17.47 7.21 -7.64
CA ILE A 130 18.25 6.05 -7.23
C ILE A 130 19.63 6.13 -7.86
N LYS A 131 20.68 6.12 -7.04
CA LYS A 131 22.08 6.10 -7.50
C LYS A 131 22.72 4.77 -7.11
N LEU A 132 23.20 4.03 -8.11
CA LEU A 132 23.90 2.77 -7.94
C LEU A 132 25.38 3.00 -8.28
N ASN A 133 26.27 2.78 -7.31
CA ASN A 133 27.71 2.93 -7.53
C ASN A 133 28.38 1.57 -7.34
N ALA A 134 29.19 1.17 -8.33
CA ALA A 134 30.11 0.06 -8.14
C ALA A 134 31.17 0.45 -7.10
N GLY A 135 31.36 -0.41 -6.09
CA GLY A 135 32.37 -0.22 -5.06
C GLY A 135 33.77 -0.66 -5.54
N ALA A 136 34.71 -0.84 -4.60
CA ALA A 136 36.10 -1.19 -4.88
C ALA A 136 36.35 -2.65 -5.32
N GLY A 137 35.36 -3.34 -5.85
CA GLY A 137 35.40 -4.77 -6.24
C GLY A 137 35.76 -5.06 -7.71
N GLY A 138 36.23 -4.07 -8.48
CA GLY A 138 36.57 -4.27 -9.89
C GLY A 138 35.36 -4.64 -10.75
N THR A 139 35.55 -5.53 -11.74
CA THR A 139 34.50 -5.97 -12.67
C THR A 139 33.30 -6.63 -11.98
N GLU A 140 33.54 -7.42 -10.94
CA GLU A 140 32.45 -8.09 -10.21
C GLU A 140 31.52 -7.10 -9.52
N SER A 141 32.04 -5.99 -8.99
CA SER A 141 31.22 -4.94 -8.39
C SER A 141 30.40 -4.17 -9.44
N CYS A 142 30.92 -4.03 -10.66
CA CYS A 142 30.19 -3.44 -11.78
C CYS A 142 29.07 -4.36 -12.24
N ASP A 143 29.32 -5.66 -12.35
CA ASP A 143 28.29 -6.66 -12.68
C ASP A 143 27.16 -6.69 -11.64
N TRP A 144 27.53 -6.62 -10.36
CA TRP A 144 26.56 -6.53 -9.27
C TRP A 144 25.69 -5.26 -9.36
N ALA A 145 26.30 -4.10 -9.61
CA ALA A 145 25.58 -2.86 -9.81
C ALA A 145 24.61 -2.96 -11.01
N GLY A 146 25.04 -3.60 -12.11
CA GLY A 146 24.21 -3.88 -13.27
C GLY A 146 23.04 -4.83 -12.96
N MET A 147 23.22 -5.81 -12.07
CA MET A 147 22.13 -6.68 -11.59
C MET A 147 21.13 -5.89 -10.75
N LEU A 148 21.58 -5.03 -9.84
CA LEU A 148 20.71 -4.16 -9.05
C LEU A 148 19.93 -3.18 -9.93
N TYR A 149 20.58 -2.58 -10.94
CA TYR A 149 19.89 -1.71 -11.89
C TYR A 149 18.75 -2.44 -12.60
N ARG A 150 18.98 -3.64 -13.11
CA ARG A 150 17.92 -4.45 -13.75
C ARG A 150 16.81 -4.82 -12.78
N MET A 151 17.15 -5.13 -11.52
CA MET A 151 16.18 -5.45 -10.47
C MET A 151 15.25 -4.26 -10.20
N TYR A 152 15.80 -3.08 -9.98
CA TYR A 152 15.01 -1.87 -9.68
C TYR A 152 14.20 -1.42 -10.91
N THR A 153 14.73 -1.51 -12.11
CA THR A 153 13.99 -1.22 -13.35
C THR A 153 12.74 -2.09 -13.47
N ARG A 154 12.89 -3.42 -13.32
CA ARG A 154 11.76 -4.36 -13.37
C ARG A 154 10.77 -4.13 -12.24
N TRP A 155 11.25 -3.80 -11.06
CA TRP A 155 10.38 -3.47 -9.94
C TRP A 155 9.57 -2.21 -10.21
N ALA A 156 10.18 -1.15 -10.72
CA ALA A 156 9.52 0.09 -11.07
C ALA A 156 8.43 -0.13 -12.14
N GLU A 157 8.77 -0.86 -13.22
CA GLU A 157 7.82 -1.25 -14.27
C GLU A 157 6.62 -2.04 -13.69
N LYS A 158 6.89 -3.04 -12.84
CA LYS A 158 5.84 -3.85 -12.19
C LYS A 158 4.93 -3.03 -11.29
N LYS A 159 5.46 -1.98 -10.66
CA LYS A 159 4.71 -1.07 -9.79
C LYS A 159 4.08 0.12 -10.54
N GLY A 160 4.26 0.22 -11.85
CA GLY A 160 3.69 1.28 -12.70
C GLY A 160 4.40 2.63 -12.57
N PHE A 161 5.63 2.65 -12.04
CA PHE A 161 6.44 3.86 -12.01
C PHE A 161 7.06 4.15 -13.38
N THR A 162 7.14 5.44 -13.74
CA THR A 162 7.93 5.88 -14.90
C THR A 162 9.40 5.97 -14.47
N LEU A 163 10.29 5.38 -15.24
CA LEU A 163 11.73 5.38 -14.97
C LEU A 163 12.47 6.16 -16.07
N GLU A 164 13.29 7.11 -15.66
CA GLU A 164 14.17 7.87 -16.53
C GLU A 164 15.62 7.65 -16.08
N VAL A 165 16.51 7.35 -17.07
CA VAL A 165 17.94 7.20 -16.82
C VAL A 165 18.60 8.57 -16.97
N LEU A 166 19.01 9.15 -15.83
CA LEU A 166 19.64 10.48 -15.80
C LEU A 166 21.12 10.43 -16.19
N ASP A 167 21.82 9.37 -15.78
CA ASP A 167 23.25 9.17 -16.06
C ASP A 167 23.59 7.68 -16.04
N TYR A 168 24.42 7.23 -16.98
CA TYR A 168 24.86 5.83 -17.06
C TYR A 168 26.32 5.78 -17.52
N LEU A 169 27.19 5.27 -16.65
CA LEU A 169 28.59 5.02 -16.92
C LEU A 169 28.78 3.53 -17.25
N ASP A 170 28.97 3.24 -18.52
CA ASP A 170 29.29 1.88 -18.97
C ASP A 170 30.81 1.64 -18.78
N LEU A 171 31.17 0.84 -17.80
CA LEU A 171 32.54 0.38 -17.62
C LEU A 171 32.78 -0.79 -18.58
N SER A 172 33.10 -0.46 -19.82
CA SER A 172 33.51 -1.43 -20.82
C SER A 172 34.78 -2.15 -20.42
N LEU A 173 34.74 -3.49 -20.40
CA LEU A 173 35.86 -4.41 -20.14
C LEU A 173 36.97 -4.36 -21.23
N ILE A 174 36.90 -3.43 -22.18
CA ILE A 174 37.76 -3.40 -23.40
C ILE A 174 39.00 -2.51 -23.18
N HIS A 175 39.24 -1.97 -22.01
CA HIS A 175 40.47 -1.23 -21.72
C HIS A 175 41.36 -1.94 -20.69
N ILE A 176 41.81 -3.13 -21.06
CA ILE A 176 43.04 -3.72 -20.48
C ILE A 176 44.04 -3.91 -21.61
#